data_c636f66ff64cc01f386d18cde2975b06
#
_entry.id   c636f66ff64cc01f386d18cde2975b06
#
_cell.length_a   1.000
_cell.length_b   1.000
_cell.length_c   1.000
_cell.angle_alpha   90.00
_cell.angle_beta   90.00
_cell.angle_gamma   90.00
#
_symmetry.space_group_name_H-M   'P 1'
#
loop_
_entity.id
_entity.type
_entity.pdbx_description
1 polymer ?
#
loop_
_entity_poly.entity_id
_entity_poly.type
_entity_poly.pdbx_seq_one_letter_code
_entity_poly.pdbx_strand_id
1 'polypeptide(L)'
;GYSITYHFLGMAYERRKMYAEAISTYQRGISRAEPNPKLIASLAHAYAMSGDRDKAFRTLDELRELSKKRYFSPLAFAVVYAGLDEKDEMFAWLEKAYQARPADMLWLSVDPIFEFVHDDPRFKDLVKRIGV
;
A
#
# COMPACT_ATOMS: atom_id res chain seq x y z
N GLY A 1 -9.78 15.61 -4.68
CA GLY A 1 -10.90 14.78 -5.10
C GLY A 1 -11.35 13.77 -4.09
N TYR A 2 -12.39 13.08 -4.45
CA TYR A 2 -13.00 12.08 -3.57
C TYR A 2 -12.01 10.97 -3.18
N SER A 3 -11.15 10.55 -4.11
CA SER A 3 -10.18 9.49 -3.86
C SER A 3 -9.25 9.81 -2.69
N ILE A 4 -8.77 11.05 -2.61
CA ILE A 4 -7.87 11.48 -1.55
C ILE A 4 -8.59 11.42 -0.20
N THR A 5 -9.83 11.92 -0.14
CA THR A 5 -10.63 11.93 1.08
C THR A 5 -10.85 10.51 1.60
N TYR A 6 -11.28 9.60 0.74
CA TYR A 6 -11.51 8.20 1.14
C TYR A 6 -10.21 7.50 1.53
N HIS A 7 -9.12 7.83 0.87
CA HIS A 7 -7.81 7.24 1.20
C HIS A 7 -7.38 7.64 2.62
N PHE A 8 -7.42 8.93 2.94
CA PHE A 8 -7.02 9.40 4.27
C PHE A 8 -7.96 8.90 5.37
N LEU A 9 -9.27 8.90 5.11
CA LEU A 9 -10.24 8.40 6.09
C LEU A 9 -10.04 6.91 6.36
N GLY A 10 -9.85 6.12 5.31
CA GLY A 10 -9.58 4.69 5.45
C GLY A 10 -8.30 4.42 6.23
N MET A 11 -7.25 5.18 5.96
CA MET A 11 -5.98 5.06 6.69
C MET A 11 -6.17 5.39 8.17
N ALA A 12 -6.97 6.41 8.48
CA ALA A 12 -7.26 6.76 9.87
C ALA A 12 -7.95 5.63 10.61
N TYR A 13 -8.90 4.96 9.95
CA TYR A 13 -9.55 3.78 10.53
C TYR A 13 -8.55 2.64 10.74
N GLU A 14 -7.68 2.38 9.76
CA GLU A 14 -6.67 1.33 9.91
C GLU A 14 -5.74 1.58 11.09
N ARG A 15 -5.33 2.81 11.31
CA ARG A 15 -4.48 3.18 12.46
C ARG A 15 -5.15 2.83 13.79
N ARG A 16 -6.46 2.89 13.84
CA ARG A 16 -7.25 2.51 15.02
C ARG A 16 -7.61 1.04 15.02
N LYS A 17 -7.11 0.27 14.07
CA LYS A 17 -7.43 -1.15 13.89
C LYS A 17 -8.91 -1.40 13.64
N MET A 18 -9.59 -0.41 13.08
CA MET A 18 -10.99 -0.49 12.70
C MET A 18 -11.08 -0.92 11.23
N TYR A 19 -10.73 -2.18 10.98
CA TYR A 19 -10.55 -2.67 9.61
C TYR A 19 -11.85 -2.76 8.83
N ALA A 20 -12.97 -3.10 9.47
CA ALA A 20 -14.25 -3.14 8.79
C ALA A 20 -14.64 -1.77 8.23
N GLU A 21 -14.45 -0.73 9.02
CA GLU A 21 -14.72 0.65 8.60
C GLU A 21 -13.74 1.10 7.53
N ALA A 22 -12.47 0.74 7.66
CA ALA A 22 -11.46 1.07 6.64
C ALA A 22 -11.82 0.43 5.29
N ILE A 23 -12.15 -0.85 5.30
CA ILE A 23 -12.54 -1.60 4.11
C ILE A 23 -13.75 -0.94 3.43
N SER A 24 -14.79 -0.65 4.20
CA SER A 24 -15.99 0.01 3.69
C SER A 24 -15.67 1.37 3.06
N THR A 25 -14.80 2.14 3.71
CA THR A 25 -14.39 3.47 3.23
C THR A 25 -13.63 3.36 1.92
N TYR A 26 -12.67 2.45 1.82
CA TYR A 26 -11.92 2.25 0.57
C TYR A 26 -12.83 1.79 -0.57
N GLN A 27 -13.77 0.87 -0.29
CA GLN A 27 -14.72 0.40 -1.29
C GLN A 27 -15.58 1.53 -1.85
N ARG A 28 -16.02 2.45 -0.99
CA ARG A 28 -16.77 3.63 -1.42
C ARG A 28 -15.94 4.52 -2.33
N GLY A 29 -14.69 4.73 -1.99
CA GLY A 29 -13.78 5.54 -2.80
C GLY A 29 -13.57 4.94 -4.18
N ILE A 30 -13.37 3.62 -4.22
CA ILE A 30 -13.16 2.90 -5.48
C ILE A 30 -14.40 2.98 -6.37
N SER A 31 -15.61 2.85 -5.80
CA SER A 31 -16.86 2.86 -6.58
C SER A 31 -17.22 4.22 -7.15
N ARG A 32 -16.63 5.31 -6.62
CA ARG A 32 -17.00 6.68 -7.01
C ARG A 32 -16.09 7.29 -8.07
N ALA A 33 -14.99 6.64 -8.40
CA ALA A 33 -14.00 7.21 -9.29
C ALA A 33 -13.47 6.14 -10.25
N GLU A 34 -12.65 6.56 -11.19
CA GLU A 34 -11.90 5.62 -12.01
C GLU A 34 -10.98 4.78 -11.10
N PRO A 35 -10.61 3.56 -11.54
CA PRO A 35 -9.76 2.70 -10.74
C PRO A 35 -8.52 3.45 -10.24
N ASN A 36 -8.35 3.50 -8.92
CA ASN A 36 -7.26 4.20 -8.27
C ASN A 36 -6.33 3.18 -7.62
N PRO A 37 -5.08 3.05 -8.10
CA PRO A 37 -4.15 2.06 -7.57
C PRO A 37 -3.91 2.19 -6.05
N LYS A 38 -3.87 3.42 -5.55
CA LYS A 38 -3.65 3.63 -4.11
C LYS A 38 -4.80 3.11 -3.26
N LEU A 39 -6.04 3.35 -3.71
CA LEU A 39 -7.21 2.84 -2.99
C LEU A 39 -7.29 1.32 -3.06
N ILE A 40 -6.99 0.75 -4.23
CA ILE A 40 -7.01 -0.71 -4.40
C ILE A 40 -5.93 -1.35 -3.53
N ALA A 41 -4.73 -0.80 -3.51
CA ALA A 41 -3.64 -1.30 -2.67
C ALA A 41 -3.99 -1.20 -1.19
N SER A 42 -4.55 -0.06 -0.77
CA SER A 42 -4.96 0.14 0.62
C SER A 42 -6.08 -0.81 1.03
N LEU A 43 -7.01 -1.08 0.13
CA LEU A 43 -8.07 -2.06 0.37
C LEU A 43 -7.48 -3.46 0.59
N ALA A 44 -6.55 -3.88 -0.26
CA ALA A 44 -5.88 -5.16 -0.10
C ALA A 44 -5.12 -5.23 1.22
N HIS A 45 -4.44 -4.14 1.59
CA HIS A 45 -3.72 -4.04 2.86
C HIS A 45 -4.68 -4.22 4.05
N ALA A 46 -5.83 -3.54 4.01
CA ALA A 46 -6.82 -3.64 5.07
C ALA A 46 -7.40 -5.05 5.18
N TYR A 47 -7.68 -5.71 4.06
CA TYR A 47 -8.11 -7.11 4.09
C TYR A 47 -7.07 -7.99 4.77
N ALA A 48 -5.80 -7.83 4.39
CA ALA A 48 -4.72 -8.62 4.98
C ALA A 48 -4.59 -8.38 6.48
N MET A 49 -4.65 -7.14 6.89
CA MET A 49 -4.55 -6.78 8.31
C MET A 49 -5.73 -7.30 9.12
N SER A 50 -6.90 -7.43 8.50
CA SER A 50 -8.09 -7.98 9.15
C SER A 50 -8.08 -9.51 9.24
N GLY A 51 -7.09 -10.15 8.60
CA GLY A 51 -6.96 -11.59 8.58
C GLY A 51 -7.61 -12.27 7.38
N ASP A 52 -8.18 -11.53 6.45
CA ASP A 52 -8.81 -12.08 5.26
C ASP A 52 -7.83 -12.11 4.09
N ARG A 53 -6.91 -13.08 4.14
CA ARG A 53 -5.85 -13.21 3.13
C ARG A 53 -6.41 -13.51 1.74
N ASP A 54 -7.50 -14.27 1.65
CA ASP A 54 -8.09 -14.62 0.36
C ASP A 54 -8.57 -13.36 -0.38
N LYS A 55 -9.27 -12.48 0.31
CA LYS A 55 -9.71 -11.21 -0.29
C LYS A 55 -8.54 -10.30 -0.60
N ALA A 56 -7.50 -10.30 0.26
CA ALA A 56 -6.30 -9.52 -0.01
C ALA A 56 -5.63 -9.97 -1.31
N PHE A 57 -5.49 -11.27 -1.54
CA PHE A 57 -4.90 -11.80 -2.78
C PHE A 57 -5.77 -11.53 -4.00
N ARG A 58 -7.11 -11.61 -3.87
CA ARG A 58 -8.00 -11.25 -4.98
C ARG A 58 -7.87 -9.78 -5.36
N THR A 59 -7.77 -8.92 -4.37
CA THR A 59 -7.59 -7.48 -4.61
C THR A 59 -6.21 -7.20 -5.21
N LEU A 60 -5.18 -7.94 -4.80
CA LEU A 60 -3.86 -7.88 -5.41
C LEU A 60 -3.92 -8.25 -6.90
N ASP A 61 -4.71 -9.28 -7.25
CA ASP A 61 -4.88 -9.65 -8.65
C ASP A 61 -5.55 -8.53 -9.46
N GLU A 62 -6.51 -7.83 -8.88
CA GLU A 62 -7.11 -6.65 -9.52
C GLU A 62 -6.06 -5.57 -9.78
N LEU A 63 -5.16 -5.36 -8.81
CA LEU A 63 -4.08 -4.39 -8.95
C LEU A 63 -3.11 -4.81 -10.07
N ARG A 64 -2.80 -6.10 -10.17
CA ARG A 64 -1.97 -6.63 -11.26
C ARG A 64 -2.61 -6.40 -12.62
N GLU A 65 -3.92 -6.65 -12.74
CA GLU A 65 -4.63 -6.42 -13.99
C GLU A 65 -4.62 -4.95 -14.38
N LEU A 66 -4.78 -4.05 -13.40
CA LEU A 66 -4.70 -2.62 -13.65
C LEU A 66 -3.31 -2.22 -14.14
N SER A 67 -2.26 -2.84 -13.61
CA SER A 67 -0.88 -2.52 -14.00
C SER A 67 -0.57 -2.88 -15.46
N LYS A 68 -1.34 -3.80 -16.04
CA LYS A 68 -1.22 -4.15 -17.46
C LYS A 68 -1.82 -3.10 -18.37
N LYS A 69 -2.74 -2.30 -17.85
CA LYS A 69 -3.48 -1.29 -18.62
C LYS A 69 -2.88 0.10 -18.52
N ARG A 70 -2.21 0.41 -17.42
CA ARG A 70 -1.60 1.71 -17.21
C ARG A 70 -0.49 1.61 -16.17
N TYR A 71 0.47 2.53 -16.27
CA TYR A 71 1.56 2.62 -15.29
C TYR A 71 1.09 3.28 -14.00
N PHE A 72 1.53 2.74 -12.87
CA PHE A 72 1.49 3.42 -11.58
C PHE A 72 2.70 2.97 -10.75
N SER A 73 2.99 3.69 -9.66
CA SER A 73 4.17 3.39 -8.86
C SER A 73 4.16 1.96 -8.31
N PRO A 74 5.29 1.24 -8.41
CA PRO A 74 5.42 -0.08 -7.79
C PRO A 74 5.21 -0.08 -6.28
N LEU A 75 5.26 1.10 -5.64
CA LEU A 75 4.98 1.25 -4.22
C LEU A 75 3.62 0.67 -3.82
N ALA A 76 2.64 0.74 -4.73
CA ALA A 76 1.32 0.17 -4.47
C ALA A 76 1.39 -1.32 -4.14
N PHE A 77 2.21 -2.08 -4.85
CA PHE A 77 2.42 -3.51 -4.56
C PHE A 77 3.11 -3.72 -3.22
N ALA A 78 4.09 -2.87 -2.89
CA ALA A 78 4.78 -2.96 -1.60
C ALA A 78 3.80 -2.80 -0.43
N VAL A 79 2.82 -1.90 -0.55
CA VAL A 79 1.79 -1.69 0.46
C VAL A 79 1.00 -2.99 0.71
N VAL A 80 0.60 -3.68 -0.36
CA VAL A 80 -0.16 -4.92 -0.25
C VAL A 80 0.67 -5.99 0.47
N TYR A 81 1.91 -6.17 0.06
CA TYR A 81 2.78 -7.18 0.67
C TYR A 81 3.15 -6.84 2.11
N ALA A 82 3.20 -5.55 2.47
CA ALA A 82 3.37 -5.14 3.86
C ALA A 82 2.22 -5.66 4.73
N GLY A 83 0.99 -5.53 4.26
CA GLY A 83 -0.18 -6.05 4.96
C GLY A 83 -0.18 -7.57 5.08
N LEU A 84 0.31 -8.25 4.05
CA LEU A 84 0.40 -9.71 4.03
C LEU A 84 1.59 -10.24 4.85
N ASP A 85 2.44 -9.36 5.36
CA ASP A 85 3.67 -9.70 6.07
C ASP A 85 4.62 -10.55 5.21
N GLU A 86 4.61 -10.32 3.91
CA GLU A 86 5.51 -10.94 2.96
C GLU A 86 6.69 -9.99 2.72
N LYS A 87 7.65 -10.00 3.66
CA LYS A 87 8.73 -9.00 3.69
C LYS A 87 9.63 -9.04 2.47
N ASP A 88 9.98 -10.22 1.98
CA ASP A 88 10.87 -10.34 0.83
C ASP A 88 10.24 -9.72 -0.43
N GLU A 89 8.96 -10.04 -0.67
CA GLU A 89 8.22 -9.43 -1.79
C GLU A 89 8.08 -7.92 -1.60
N MET A 90 7.76 -7.49 -0.38
CA MET A 90 7.62 -6.09 -0.06
C MET A 90 8.90 -5.32 -0.40
N PHE A 91 10.06 -5.81 0.04
CA PHE A 91 11.34 -5.15 -0.22
C PHE A 91 11.70 -5.18 -1.70
N ALA A 92 11.37 -6.26 -2.41
CA ALA A 92 11.57 -6.31 -3.87
C ALA A 92 10.80 -5.20 -4.58
N TRP A 93 9.54 -4.99 -4.19
CA TRP A 93 8.71 -3.92 -4.78
C TRP A 93 9.15 -2.53 -4.34
N LEU A 94 9.61 -2.37 -3.09
CA LEU A 94 10.18 -1.10 -2.64
C LEU A 94 11.42 -0.74 -3.44
N GLU A 95 12.27 -1.73 -3.74
CA GLU A 95 13.46 -1.49 -4.56
C GLU A 95 13.08 -1.07 -5.99
N LYS A 96 12.07 -1.71 -6.57
CA LYS A 96 11.55 -1.32 -7.89
C LYS A 96 11.01 0.11 -7.87
N ALA A 97 10.30 0.47 -6.81
CA ALA A 97 9.78 1.82 -6.67
C ALA A 97 10.89 2.85 -6.58
N TYR A 98 11.93 2.55 -5.82
CA TYR A 98 13.11 3.40 -5.70
C TYR A 98 13.78 3.60 -7.06
N GLN A 99 14.00 2.51 -7.80
CA GLN A 99 14.64 2.58 -9.12
C GLN A 99 13.79 3.35 -10.14
N ALA A 100 12.47 3.22 -10.06
CA ALA A 100 11.57 3.90 -10.99
C ALA A 100 11.49 5.41 -10.71
N ARG A 101 11.34 5.78 -9.44
CA ARG A 101 11.14 7.19 -9.06
C ARG A 101 11.48 7.39 -7.59
N PRO A 102 12.75 7.73 -7.28
CA PRO A 102 13.14 7.93 -5.87
C PRO A 102 12.29 8.97 -5.13
N ALA A 103 11.79 9.99 -5.84
CA ALA A 103 10.97 11.03 -5.23
C ALA A 103 9.68 10.49 -4.61
N ASP A 104 9.13 9.39 -5.13
CA ASP A 104 7.92 8.77 -4.58
C ASP A 104 8.17 8.12 -3.23
N MET A 105 9.43 7.96 -2.85
CA MET A 105 9.84 7.27 -1.63
C MET A 105 10.13 8.21 -0.45
N LEU A 106 9.94 9.53 -0.63
CA LEU A 106 10.33 10.52 0.39
C LEU A 106 9.59 10.34 1.72
N TRP A 107 8.40 9.75 1.70
CA TRP A 107 7.58 9.57 2.91
C TRP A 107 7.74 8.19 3.55
N LEU A 108 8.62 7.34 2.99
CA LEU A 108 8.76 5.95 3.42
C LEU A 108 9.08 5.83 4.91
N SER A 109 9.98 6.66 5.42
CA SER A 109 10.44 6.57 6.80
C SER A 109 9.37 6.96 7.84
N VAL A 110 8.34 7.70 7.42
CA VAL A 110 7.28 8.15 8.33
C VAL A 110 5.93 7.49 8.06
N ASP A 111 5.84 6.65 7.03
CA ASP A 111 4.60 5.97 6.70
C ASP A 111 4.32 4.84 7.70
N PRO A 112 3.18 4.89 8.42
CA PRO A 112 2.86 3.86 9.41
C PRO A 112 2.78 2.44 8.86
N ILE A 113 2.51 2.28 7.57
CA ILE A 113 2.43 0.96 6.92
C ILE A 113 3.74 0.19 7.05
N PHE A 114 4.88 0.91 7.02
CA PHE A 114 6.21 0.29 7.06
C PHE A 114 6.88 0.36 8.42
N GLU A 115 6.16 0.82 9.45
CA GLU A 115 6.73 0.95 10.80
C GLU A 115 7.25 -0.40 11.33
N PHE A 116 6.56 -1.49 11.01
CA PHE A 116 6.91 -2.82 11.51
C PHE A 116 8.27 -3.33 11.00
N VAL A 117 8.87 -2.69 10.00
CA VAL A 117 10.18 -3.07 9.45
C VAL A 117 11.26 -2.01 9.67
N HIS A 118 11.02 -1.01 10.53
CA HIS A 118 11.98 0.07 10.76
C HIS A 118 13.34 -0.43 11.24
N ASP A 119 13.39 -1.55 11.98
CA ASP A 119 14.62 -2.12 12.46
C ASP A 119 15.28 -3.11 11.49
N ASP A 120 14.61 -3.43 10.38
CA ASP A 120 15.17 -4.32 9.37
C ASP A 120 16.32 -3.61 8.63
N PRO A 121 17.50 -4.26 8.51
CA PRO A 121 18.63 -3.66 7.80
C PRO A 121 18.31 -3.23 6.37
N ARG A 122 17.43 -3.96 5.69
CA ARG A 122 17.01 -3.61 4.32
C ARG A 122 16.25 -2.29 4.30
N PHE A 123 15.41 -2.05 5.31
CA PHE A 123 14.67 -0.80 5.42
C PHE A 123 15.61 0.37 5.71
N LYS A 124 16.54 0.18 6.67
CA LYS A 124 17.53 1.20 7.02
C LYS A 124 18.41 1.58 5.83
N ASP A 125 18.84 0.59 5.07
CA ASP A 125 19.63 0.83 3.85
C ASP A 125 18.85 1.64 2.83
N LEU A 126 17.58 1.29 2.60
CA LEU A 126 16.74 1.98 1.63
C LEU A 126 16.51 3.43 2.03
N VAL A 127 16.19 3.69 3.30
CA VAL A 127 16.01 5.05 3.83
C VAL A 127 17.27 5.87 3.66
N LYS A 128 18.43 5.27 3.93
CA LYS A 128 19.73 5.93 3.75
C LYS A 128 19.97 6.32 2.29
N ARG A 129 19.66 5.42 1.36
CA ARG A 129 19.81 5.69 -0.08
C ARG A 129 18.87 6.78 -0.57
N ILE A 130 17.65 6.85 -0.03
CA ILE A 130 16.70 7.90 -0.35
C ILE A 130 17.20 9.26 0.13
N GLY A 131 17.94 9.30 1.23
CA GLY A 131 18.54 10.52 1.75
C GLY A 131 17.66 11.32 2.70
N VAL A 132 16.71 10.65 3.36
CA VAL A 132 15.82 11.30 4.33
C VAL A 132 16.11 10.88 5.75
#